data_4501d30f542406bc569e491b66f71d00
#
_entry.id   4501d30f542406bc569e491b66f71d00
#
_cell.length_a   1.000
_cell.length_b   1.000
_cell.length_c   1.000
_cell.angle_alpha   90.00
_cell.angle_beta   90.00
_cell.angle_gamma   90.00
#
_symmetry.space_group_name_H-M   'P 1'
#
loop_
_entity.id
_entity.type
_entity.pdbx_description
1 polymer ?
#
loop_
_entity_poly.entity_id
_entity_poly.type
_entity_poly.pdbx_seq_one_letter_code
_entity_poly.pdbx_strand_id
1 'polypeptide(L)'
;MKKLIITAILCVSALFSAKGQTVFTCEYRTEADVKVYVTNYRNEADLVVYKCDYRNEASGNRGLWYFVEYRTEAKKKIYFVNYRNEADLIIYFTHYRNEAGWRNEKKEQLMEE
;
A
#
# COMPACT_ATOMS: atom_id res chain seq x y z
N MET A 1 13.77 35.48 5.35
CA MET A 1 14.38 34.77 4.22
C MET A 1 14.65 33.30 4.52
N LYS A 2 15.24 33.01 5.67
CA LYS A 2 15.48 31.60 6.02
C LYS A 2 14.20 30.81 6.13
N LYS A 3 13.11 31.42 6.60
CA LYS A 3 11.82 30.73 6.73
C LYS A 3 11.25 30.33 5.38
N LEU A 4 11.45 31.13 4.34
CA LEU A 4 10.97 30.81 3.01
C LEU A 4 11.67 29.58 2.44
N ILE A 5 12.98 29.48 2.68
CA ILE A 5 13.76 28.34 2.23
C ILE A 5 13.29 27.06 2.90
N ILE A 6 13.06 27.12 4.21
CA ILE A 6 12.57 25.99 4.98
C ILE A 6 11.19 25.53 4.46
N THR A 7 10.32 26.49 4.18
CA THR A 7 9.01 26.19 3.65
C THR A 7 9.09 25.47 2.30
N ALA A 8 10.00 25.91 1.44
CA ALA A 8 10.19 25.27 0.15
C ALA A 8 10.67 23.82 0.30
N ILE A 9 11.56 23.56 1.24
CA ILE A 9 12.04 22.21 1.53
C ILE A 9 10.90 21.32 2.00
N LEU A 10 10.02 21.84 2.85
CA LEU A 10 8.87 21.09 3.34
C LEU A 10 7.93 20.73 2.20
N CYS A 11 7.71 21.64 1.26
CA CYS A 11 6.87 21.37 0.10
C CYS A 11 7.45 20.24 -0.75
N VAL A 12 8.76 20.22 -0.95
CA VAL A 12 9.42 19.15 -1.70
C VAL A 12 9.26 17.82 -0.97
N SER A 13 9.42 17.81 0.34
CA SER A 13 9.23 16.59 1.12
C SER A 13 7.81 16.06 1.00
N ALA A 14 6.81 16.94 0.99
CA ALA A 14 5.43 16.54 0.85
C ALA A 14 5.18 15.88 -0.53
N LEU A 15 5.82 16.39 -1.58
CA LEU A 15 5.70 15.81 -2.89
C LEU A 15 6.30 14.40 -2.94
N PHE A 16 7.41 14.17 -2.28
CA PHE A 16 8.01 12.84 -2.20
C PHE A 16 7.10 11.86 -1.46
N SER A 17 6.45 12.30 -0.39
CA SER A 17 5.59 11.42 0.39
C SER A 17 4.31 11.04 -0.37
N ALA A 18 3.99 11.74 -1.46
CA ALA A 18 2.83 11.43 -2.28
C ALA A 18 3.07 10.30 -3.27
N LYS A 19 4.31 9.78 -3.36
CA LYS A 19 4.61 8.68 -4.28
C LYS A 19 3.93 7.40 -3.81
N GLY A 20 3.62 6.56 -4.79
CA GLY A 20 2.81 5.39 -4.58
C GLY A 20 3.45 4.27 -3.81
N GLN A 21 2.68 3.20 -3.66
CA GLN A 21 3.06 2.10 -2.81
C GLN A 21 3.74 0.98 -3.55
N THR A 22 5.00 0.77 -3.22
CA THR A 22 5.74 -0.39 -3.65
C THR A 22 5.65 -1.43 -2.52
N VAL A 23 5.35 -2.67 -2.90
CA VAL A 23 5.03 -3.72 -1.95
C VAL A 23 5.92 -4.92 -2.22
N PHE A 24 6.52 -5.48 -1.17
CA PHE A 24 7.31 -6.69 -1.26
C PHE A 24 6.61 -7.81 -0.48
N THR A 25 6.50 -8.98 -1.10
CA THR A 25 5.88 -10.15 -0.47
C THR A 25 6.95 -10.96 0.24
N CYS A 26 6.84 -11.05 1.57
CA CYS A 26 7.79 -11.78 2.41
C CYS A 26 7.49 -13.27 2.41
N GLU A 27 8.54 -14.09 2.59
CA GLU A 27 8.39 -15.53 2.75
C GLU A 27 7.95 -15.90 4.17
N TYR A 28 8.31 -15.07 5.14
CA TYR A 28 8.05 -15.37 6.54
C TYR A 28 7.23 -14.28 7.18
N ARG A 29 6.28 -14.71 8.00
CA ARG A 29 5.36 -13.82 8.72
C ARG A 29 6.07 -12.75 9.54
N THR A 30 7.16 -13.12 10.19
CA THR A 30 7.88 -12.23 11.11
C THR A 30 8.58 -11.08 10.41
N GLU A 31 8.74 -11.16 9.09
CA GLU A 31 9.42 -10.13 8.33
C GLU A 31 8.48 -9.05 7.79
N ALA A 32 7.18 -9.28 7.89
CA ALA A 32 6.19 -8.39 7.26
C ALA A 32 5.76 -7.26 8.17
N ASP A 33 5.47 -6.12 7.55
CA ASP A 33 4.84 -5.00 8.24
C ASP A 33 3.35 -5.24 8.41
N VAL A 34 2.74 -5.91 7.43
CA VAL A 34 1.29 -6.13 7.39
C VAL A 34 1.00 -7.55 6.92
N LYS A 35 0.15 -8.25 7.66
CA LYS A 35 -0.36 -9.56 7.25
C LYS A 35 -1.64 -9.36 6.47
N VAL A 36 -1.73 -9.95 5.29
CA VAL A 36 -2.78 -9.69 4.31
C VAL A 36 -3.54 -10.97 3.96
N TYR A 37 -4.86 -10.90 3.99
CA TYR A 37 -5.72 -11.98 3.49
C TYR A 37 -6.42 -11.51 2.22
N VAL A 38 -6.40 -12.34 1.17
CA VAL A 38 -7.06 -12.03 -0.10
C VAL A 38 -8.44 -12.67 -0.10
N THR A 39 -9.48 -11.84 -0.18
CA THR A 39 -10.86 -12.33 -0.28
C THR A 39 -11.29 -12.36 -1.73
N ASN A 40 -12.25 -13.23 -2.04
CA ASN A 40 -12.86 -13.30 -3.38
C ASN A 40 -14.05 -12.35 -3.51
N TYR A 41 -14.43 -11.67 -2.45
CA TYR A 41 -15.62 -10.82 -2.42
C TYR A 41 -15.27 -9.40 -2.06
N ARG A 42 -15.57 -8.48 -2.99
CA ARG A 42 -15.27 -7.06 -2.80
C ARG A 42 -15.87 -6.49 -1.51
N ASN A 43 -17.10 -6.88 -1.20
CA ASN A 43 -17.80 -6.33 -0.05
C ASN A 43 -17.22 -6.76 1.30
N GLU A 44 -16.30 -7.72 1.29
CA GLU A 44 -15.63 -8.15 2.52
C GLU A 44 -14.26 -7.51 2.71
N ALA A 45 -13.78 -6.77 1.72
CA ALA A 45 -12.44 -6.23 1.75
C ALA A 45 -12.37 -4.92 2.53
N ASP A 46 -11.23 -4.72 3.19
CA ASP A 46 -10.88 -3.43 3.78
C ASP A 46 -10.37 -2.49 2.69
N LEU A 47 -9.67 -3.05 1.71
CA LEU A 47 -9.03 -2.30 0.63
C LEU A 47 -9.18 -3.07 -0.67
N VAL A 48 -9.64 -2.39 -1.71
CA VAL A 48 -9.66 -2.93 -3.07
C VAL A 48 -8.36 -2.54 -3.74
N VAL A 49 -7.59 -3.53 -4.19
CA VAL A 49 -6.23 -3.33 -4.70
C VAL A 49 -6.17 -3.58 -6.19
N TYR A 50 -5.53 -2.67 -6.89
CA TYR A 50 -5.17 -2.85 -8.29
C TYR A 50 -3.65 -3.07 -8.39
N LYS A 51 -3.25 -4.16 -9.02
CA LYS A 51 -1.83 -4.47 -9.22
C LYS A 51 -1.33 -3.68 -10.42
N CYS A 52 -0.49 -2.70 -10.18
CA CYS A 52 0.05 -1.86 -11.23
C CYS A 52 1.12 -2.61 -12.02
N ASP A 53 1.14 -2.44 -13.33
CA ASP A 53 2.14 -3.05 -14.21
C ASP A 53 3.45 -2.27 -14.15
N TYR A 54 3.37 -0.99 -13.86
CA TYR A 54 4.54 -0.10 -13.84
C TYR A 54 4.58 0.67 -12.53
N ARG A 55 5.81 0.87 -12.03
CA ARG A 55 6.02 1.57 -10.76
C ARG A 55 5.35 2.95 -10.72
N ASN A 56 5.41 3.69 -11.83
CA ASN A 56 4.87 5.05 -11.86
C ASN A 56 3.36 5.11 -11.83
N GLU A 57 2.69 3.99 -11.95
CA GLU A 57 1.23 3.93 -11.84
C GLU A 57 0.75 3.89 -10.39
N ALA A 58 1.61 3.43 -9.48
CA ALA A 58 1.29 3.38 -8.07
C ALA A 58 1.46 4.77 -7.49
N SER A 59 0.39 5.33 -6.95
CA SER A 59 0.44 6.67 -6.36
C SER A 59 -0.48 6.76 -5.16
N GLY A 60 0.02 7.38 -4.10
CA GLY A 60 -0.74 7.58 -2.88
C GLY A 60 -1.06 6.28 -2.15
N ASN A 61 -1.88 6.39 -1.11
CA ASN A 61 -2.33 5.25 -0.30
C ASN A 61 -3.79 4.95 -0.63
N ARG A 62 -4.03 4.37 -1.81
CA ARG A 62 -5.39 4.13 -2.29
C ARG A 62 -5.54 2.83 -3.06
N GLY A 63 -4.71 1.84 -2.71
CA GLY A 63 -4.83 0.51 -3.29
C GLY A 63 -4.14 0.32 -4.62
N LEU A 64 -3.34 1.26 -5.06
CA LEU A 64 -2.54 1.13 -6.27
C LEU A 64 -1.18 0.59 -5.87
N TRP A 65 -1.01 -0.72 -5.97
CA TRP A 65 0.20 -1.40 -5.50
C TRP A 65 1.06 -1.84 -6.67
N TYR A 66 2.35 -1.56 -6.57
CA TYR A 66 3.34 -2.12 -7.48
C TYR A 66 4.20 -3.09 -6.69
N PHE A 67 4.23 -4.36 -7.11
CA PHE A 67 4.98 -5.40 -6.43
C PHE A 67 6.43 -5.37 -6.90
N VAL A 68 7.36 -5.27 -5.94
CA VAL A 68 8.79 -5.23 -6.23
C VAL A 68 9.42 -6.56 -5.90
N GLU A 69 10.57 -6.86 -6.54
CA GLU A 69 11.27 -8.12 -6.36
C GLU A 69 12.20 -8.11 -5.17
N TYR A 70 12.62 -6.92 -4.74
CA TYR A 70 13.61 -6.80 -3.68
C TYR A 70 13.04 -6.02 -2.50
N ARG A 71 13.31 -6.55 -1.30
CA ARG A 71 12.84 -5.96 -0.05
C ARG A 71 13.22 -4.48 0.09
N THR A 72 14.44 -4.14 -0.33
CA THR A 72 14.97 -2.78 -0.18
C THR A 72 14.24 -1.74 -1.01
N GLU A 73 13.47 -2.19 -2.01
CA GLU A 73 12.72 -1.29 -2.88
C GLU A 73 11.31 -1.03 -2.39
N ALA A 74 10.87 -1.77 -1.39
CA ALA A 74 9.48 -1.71 -0.94
C ALA A 74 9.27 -0.68 0.16
N LYS A 75 8.16 0.02 0.08
CA LYS A 75 7.70 0.88 1.17
C LYS A 75 6.98 0.07 2.24
N LYS A 76 6.31 -1.01 1.83
CA LYS A 76 5.64 -1.93 2.75
C LYS A 76 5.98 -3.36 2.39
N LYS A 77 6.26 -4.14 3.43
CA LYS A 77 6.48 -5.57 3.31
C LYS A 77 5.23 -6.27 3.82
N ILE A 78 4.68 -7.16 3.00
CA ILE A 78 3.47 -7.89 3.35
C ILE A 78 3.73 -9.39 3.39
N TYR A 79 2.87 -10.09 4.10
CA TYR A 79 2.85 -11.54 4.13
C TYR A 79 1.41 -12.01 3.92
N PHE A 80 1.20 -12.88 2.95
CA PHE A 80 -0.14 -13.40 2.67
C PHE A 80 -0.47 -14.54 3.63
N VAL A 81 -1.56 -14.39 4.36
CA VAL A 81 -2.04 -15.42 5.28
C VAL A 81 -3.19 -16.20 4.64
N ASN A 82 -3.38 -17.45 5.11
CA ASN A 82 -4.39 -18.33 4.55
C ASN A 82 -5.75 -18.15 5.19
N TYR A 83 -5.81 -17.52 6.35
CA TYR A 83 -7.06 -17.38 7.10
C TYR A 83 -7.31 -15.93 7.46
N ARG A 84 -8.58 -15.53 7.30
CA ARG A 84 -9.02 -14.16 7.56
C ARG A 84 -8.66 -13.66 8.96
N ASN A 85 -8.82 -14.52 9.95
CA ASN A 85 -8.60 -14.11 11.34
C ASN A 85 -7.13 -13.88 11.69
N GLU A 86 -6.23 -14.24 10.80
CA GLU A 86 -4.79 -13.99 10.99
C GLU A 86 -4.33 -12.70 10.33
N ALA A 87 -5.19 -12.05 9.56
CA ALA A 87 -4.81 -10.89 8.77
C ALA A 87 -4.97 -9.58 9.53
N ASP A 88 -4.06 -8.66 9.27
CA ASP A 88 -4.22 -7.27 9.67
C ASP A 88 -5.10 -6.53 8.67
N LEU A 89 -5.04 -6.94 7.41
CA LEU A 89 -5.71 -6.26 6.31
C LEU A 89 -6.33 -7.28 5.36
N ILE A 90 -7.59 -7.08 5.01
CA ILE A 90 -8.28 -7.94 4.04
C ILE A 90 -8.39 -7.16 2.74
N ILE A 91 -7.89 -7.75 1.64
CA ILE A 91 -7.88 -7.10 0.34
C ILE A 91 -8.66 -7.89 -0.70
N TYR A 92 -9.11 -7.18 -1.72
CA TYR A 92 -9.71 -7.76 -2.92
C TYR A 92 -8.98 -7.20 -4.13
N PHE A 93 -8.49 -8.08 -5.01
CA PHE A 93 -7.81 -7.63 -6.23
C PHE A 93 -8.82 -7.34 -7.31
N THR A 94 -8.75 -6.13 -7.87
CA THR A 94 -9.59 -5.73 -9.00
C THR A 94 -8.75 -5.67 -10.26
N HIS A 95 -9.41 -5.84 -11.41
CA HIS A 95 -8.76 -5.70 -12.72
C HIS A 95 -8.85 -4.27 -13.24
N TYR A 96 -9.53 -3.38 -12.53
CA TYR A 96 -9.78 -2.02 -12.99
C TYR A 96 -9.19 -1.01 -12.02
N ARG A 97 -8.30 -0.17 -12.56
CA ARG A 97 -7.60 0.82 -11.74
C ARG A 97 -8.55 1.76 -10.99
N ASN A 98 -9.64 2.17 -11.66
CA ASN A 98 -10.58 3.12 -11.08
C ASN A 98 -11.43 2.55 -9.95
N GLU A 99 -11.36 1.24 -9.73
CA GLU A 99 -12.10 0.60 -8.66
C GLU A 99 -11.29 0.48 -7.38
N ALA A 100 -9.99 0.73 -7.44
CA ALA A 100 -9.11 0.62 -6.29
C ALA A 100 -9.46 1.67 -5.24
N GLY A 101 -9.35 1.31 -3.97
CA GLY A 101 -9.58 2.25 -2.90
C GLY A 101 -9.96 1.60 -1.58
N TRP A 102 -9.93 2.40 -0.54
CA TRP A 102 -10.27 1.95 0.81
C TRP A 102 -11.77 1.80 0.98
N ARG A 103 -12.17 0.70 1.57
CA ARG A 103 -13.54 0.48 2.01
C ARG A 103 -13.64 0.66 3.52
N ASN A 104 -12.57 0.32 4.24
CA ASN A 104 -12.50 0.51 5.68
C ASN A 104 -11.38 1.51 5.97
N GLU A 105 -11.74 2.77 6.09
CA GLU A 105 -10.79 3.85 6.29
C GLU A 105 -10.03 3.77 7.60
N LYS A 106 -10.56 3.04 8.57
CA LYS A 106 -9.90 2.86 9.86
C LYS A 106 -8.57 2.14 9.73
N LYS A 107 -8.37 1.40 8.64
CA LYS A 107 -7.15 0.63 8.42
C LYS A 107 -6.15 1.29 7.47
N GLU A 108 -6.44 2.50 7.01
CA GLU A 108 -5.53 3.20 6.10
C GLU A 108 -4.12 3.33 6.65
N GLN A 109 -4.01 3.55 7.94
CA GLN A 109 -2.70 3.76 8.58
C GLN A 109 -1.78 2.56 8.47
N LEU A 110 -2.32 1.36 8.25
CA LEU A 110 -1.49 0.16 8.10
C LEU A 110 -0.58 0.25 6.87
N MET A 111 -1.01 0.97 5.86
CA MET A 111 -0.27 1.11 4.62
C MET A 111 0.42 2.46 4.47
N GLU A 112 0.36 3.31 5.47
CA GLU A 112 1.11 4.56 5.48
C GLU A 112 2.55 4.29 5.88
N GLU A 113 3.44 5.15 5.41
CA GLU A 113 4.86 5.03 5.74
C GLU A 113 5.18 5.45 7.16
#